data_ed878ac14b325e9e455e6e6f9981efce
#
_entry.id   ed878ac14b325e9e455e6e6f9981efce
#
_cell.length_a   1.000
_cell.length_b   1.000
_cell.length_c   1.000
_cell.angle_alpha   90.00
_cell.angle_beta   90.00
_cell.angle_gamma   90.00
#
_symmetry.space_group_name_H-M   'P 1'
#
loop_
_entity.id
_entity.type
_entity.pdbx_description
1 polymer ?
#
loop_
_entity_poly.entity_id
_entity_poly.type
_entity_poly.pdbx_seq_one_letter_code
_entity_poly.pdbx_strand_id
1 'polypeptide(L)'
;MIDKEGYRENVGIVICNKKQMVLWAKRTDEDAWQFPQGGINDGESAEAAMYRELKEEVGLDPRHVEILARTKDWLRYDVPKNWIRKDWRDRYKGQKQIWFLLR
;
A
#
# COMPACT_ATOMS: atom_id res chain seq x y z
N MET A 1 -10.04 1.05 -4.25
CA MET A 1 -11.35 0.37 -4.15
C MET A 1 -11.76 0.24 -2.70
N ILE A 2 -13.02 0.51 -2.41
CA ILE A 2 -13.58 0.38 -1.06
C ILE A 2 -14.40 -0.89 -1.01
N ASP A 3 -14.15 -1.75 -0.02
CA ASP A 3 -14.88 -3.00 0.11
C ASP A 3 -16.27 -2.81 0.74
N LYS A 4 -17.02 -3.91 0.91
CA LYS A 4 -18.38 -3.88 1.46
C LYS A 4 -18.43 -3.37 2.90
N GLU A 5 -17.33 -3.51 3.64
CA GLU A 5 -17.25 -3.08 5.04
C GLU A 5 -16.80 -1.62 5.16
N GLY A 6 -16.43 -0.96 4.07
CA GLY A 6 -16.00 0.42 4.06
C GLY A 6 -14.49 0.62 4.14
N TYR A 7 -13.69 -0.44 3.95
CA TYR A 7 -12.24 -0.34 3.96
C TYR A 7 -11.68 -0.17 2.55
N ARG A 8 -10.77 0.79 2.39
CA ARG A 8 -10.06 0.99 1.14
C ARG A 8 -8.90 0.01 1.07
N GLU A 9 -8.83 -0.75 -0.01
CA GLU A 9 -7.83 -1.79 -0.21
C GLU A 9 -6.52 -1.19 -0.73
N ASN A 10 -5.43 -1.41 -0.02
CA ASN A 10 -4.10 -0.90 -0.35
C ASN A 10 -3.05 -1.99 -0.26
N VAL A 11 -1.93 -1.75 -0.97
CA VAL A 11 -0.70 -2.53 -0.78
C VAL A 11 0.37 -1.63 -0.20
N GLY A 12 1.21 -2.18 0.66
CA GLY A 12 2.41 -1.52 1.15
C GLY A 12 3.63 -2.33 0.73
N ILE A 13 4.73 -1.64 0.46
CA ILE A 13 5.95 -2.25 -0.08
C ILE A 13 7.13 -1.88 0.79
N VAL A 14 7.83 -2.90 1.32
CA VAL A 14 9.11 -2.72 1.98
C VAL A 14 10.17 -3.35 1.09
N ILE A 15 11.11 -2.55 0.61
CA ILE A 15 12.19 -3.01 -0.26
C ILE A 15 13.50 -2.93 0.50
N CYS A 16 14.22 -4.04 0.57
CA CYS A 16 15.54 -4.06 1.16
C CYS A 16 16.58 -4.52 0.13
N ASN A 17 17.83 -4.15 0.35
CA ASN A 17 18.94 -4.67 -0.45
C ASN A 17 19.65 -5.80 0.29
N LYS A 18 20.71 -6.36 -0.32
CA LYS A 18 21.47 -7.45 0.28
C LYS A 18 22.15 -7.07 1.60
N LYS A 19 22.30 -5.78 1.87
CA LYS A 19 22.85 -5.25 3.14
C LYS A 19 21.77 -4.97 4.16
N GLN A 20 20.52 -5.39 3.89
CA GLN A 20 19.35 -5.19 4.75
C GLN A 20 18.99 -3.71 4.97
N MET A 21 19.35 -2.86 4.01
CA MET A 21 18.92 -1.46 4.03
C MET A 21 17.59 -1.34 3.33
N VAL A 22 16.68 -0.55 3.90
CA VAL A 22 15.33 -0.36 3.36
C VAL A 22 15.21 0.93 2.56
N LEU A 23 14.30 0.92 1.58
CA LEU A 23 14.00 2.09 0.78
C LEU A 23 12.87 2.90 1.41
N TRP A 24 13.12 4.17 1.65
CA TRP A 24 12.12 5.14 2.06
C TRP A 24 11.84 6.10 0.91
N ALA A 25 10.58 6.49 0.76
CA ALA A 25 10.18 7.48 -0.22
C ALA A 25 9.63 8.72 0.49
N LYS A 26 10.08 9.89 0.04
CA LYS A 26 9.58 11.15 0.58
C LYS A 26 8.34 11.57 -0.18
N ARG A 27 7.30 11.95 0.53
CA ARG A 27 6.08 12.48 -0.09
C ARG A 27 6.37 13.84 -0.69
N THR A 28 5.85 14.07 -1.90
CA THR A 28 6.12 15.32 -2.64
C THR A 28 5.42 16.52 -2.05
N ASP A 29 4.29 16.31 -1.38
CA ASP A 29 3.45 17.37 -0.82
C ASP A 29 3.63 17.56 0.69
N GLU A 30 4.46 16.74 1.32
CA GLU A 30 4.69 16.79 2.75
C GLU A 30 6.17 16.55 3.06
N ASP A 31 6.63 17.08 4.19
CA ASP A 31 7.98 16.81 4.67
C ASP A 31 7.98 15.53 5.52
N ALA A 32 7.58 14.44 4.90
CA ALA A 32 7.46 13.15 5.54
C ALA A 32 7.99 12.04 4.65
N TRP A 33 8.60 11.04 5.27
CA TRP A 33 9.12 9.84 4.59
C TRP A 33 8.21 8.65 4.91
N GLN A 34 7.98 7.79 3.93
CA GLN A 34 7.16 6.59 4.11
C GLN A 34 7.61 5.49 3.17
N PHE A 35 7.21 4.25 3.46
CA PHE A 35 7.37 3.16 2.51
C PHE A 35 6.40 3.36 1.34
N PRO A 36 6.80 2.96 0.11
CA PRO A 36 5.89 3.00 -1.03
C PRO A 36 4.58 2.26 -0.72
N GLN A 37 3.47 2.85 -1.10
CA GLN A 37 2.16 2.22 -0.92
C GLN A 37 1.17 2.82 -1.92
N GLY A 38 0.11 2.08 -2.20
CA GLY A 38 -0.92 2.55 -3.12
C GLY A 38 -2.17 1.71 -3.09
N GLY A 39 -3.22 2.21 -3.71
CA GLY A 39 -4.52 1.54 -3.76
C GLY A 39 -4.55 0.37 -4.73
N ILE A 40 -5.38 -0.61 -4.42
CA ILE A 40 -5.68 -1.72 -5.31
C ILE A 40 -6.86 -1.32 -6.17
N ASN A 41 -6.71 -1.45 -7.49
CA ASN A 41 -7.79 -1.14 -8.42
C ASN A 41 -8.80 -2.28 -8.50
N ASP A 42 -10.01 -1.95 -8.95
CA ASP A 42 -11.07 -2.94 -9.10
C ASP A 42 -10.63 -4.05 -10.06
N GLY A 43 -10.79 -5.30 -9.63
CA GLY A 43 -10.38 -6.48 -10.41
C GLY A 43 -8.89 -6.78 -10.39
N GLU A 44 -8.09 -6.00 -9.68
CA GLU A 44 -6.65 -6.19 -9.58
C GLU A 44 -6.32 -7.04 -8.34
N SER A 45 -5.39 -7.99 -8.46
CA SER A 45 -4.90 -8.72 -7.29
C SER A 45 -3.95 -7.84 -6.47
N ALA A 46 -3.74 -8.21 -5.20
CA ALA A 46 -2.78 -7.49 -4.36
C ALA A 46 -1.37 -7.52 -4.96
N GLU A 47 -0.95 -8.67 -5.50
CA GLU A 47 0.37 -8.82 -6.11
C GLU A 47 0.51 -7.96 -7.37
N ALA A 48 -0.52 -7.93 -8.24
CA ALA A 48 -0.51 -7.09 -9.43
C ALA A 48 -0.46 -5.60 -9.05
N ALA A 49 -1.22 -5.19 -8.04
CA ALA A 49 -1.20 -3.82 -7.53
C ALA A 49 0.18 -3.47 -6.99
N MET A 50 0.82 -4.38 -6.27
CA MET A 50 2.16 -4.16 -5.74
C MET A 50 3.17 -3.91 -6.87
N TYR A 51 3.16 -4.74 -7.92
CA TYR A 51 4.09 -4.56 -9.04
C TYR A 51 3.80 -3.26 -9.81
N ARG A 52 2.53 -2.90 -9.97
CA ARG A 52 2.16 -1.65 -10.64
C ARG A 52 2.66 -0.44 -9.84
N GLU A 53 2.43 -0.42 -8.54
CA GLU A 53 2.88 0.67 -7.66
C GLU A 53 4.41 0.73 -7.59
N LEU A 54 5.08 -0.43 -7.58
CA LEU A 54 6.53 -0.50 -7.59
C LEU A 54 7.10 0.21 -8.81
N LYS A 55 6.52 -0.03 -9.99
CA LYS A 55 6.95 0.62 -11.21
C LYS A 55 6.65 2.11 -11.21
N GLU A 56 5.45 2.49 -10.79
CA GLU A 56 5.03 3.90 -10.78
C GLU A 56 5.84 4.75 -9.83
N GLU A 57 6.14 4.23 -8.63
CA GLU A 57 6.82 5.01 -7.59
C GLU A 57 8.33 4.89 -7.60
N VAL A 58 8.88 3.76 -8.03
CA VAL A 58 10.31 3.46 -7.90
C VAL A 58 10.95 3.08 -9.22
N GLY A 59 10.16 2.82 -10.25
CA GLY A 59 10.67 2.48 -11.59
C GLY A 59 11.24 1.08 -11.72
N LEU A 60 10.89 0.16 -10.81
CA LEU A 60 11.36 -1.21 -10.85
C LEU A 60 10.33 -2.15 -11.47
N ASP A 61 10.79 -3.13 -12.24
CA ASP A 61 9.98 -4.19 -12.83
C ASP A 61 10.03 -5.46 -11.98
N PRO A 62 9.10 -6.43 -12.19
CA PRO A 62 9.11 -7.68 -11.45
C PRO A 62 10.44 -8.43 -11.50
N ARG A 63 11.16 -8.33 -12.61
CA ARG A 63 12.47 -8.99 -12.79
C ARG A 63 13.58 -8.43 -11.90
N HIS A 64 13.37 -7.23 -11.34
CA HIS A 64 14.37 -6.56 -10.52
C HIS A 64 14.28 -6.92 -9.04
N VAL A 65 13.20 -7.57 -8.64
CA VAL A 65 12.93 -7.82 -7.24
C VAL A 65 12.48 -9.27 -7.00
N GLU A 66 12.65 -9.71 -5.77
CA GLU A 66 12.19 -11.01 -5.31
C GLU A 66 11.26 -10.80 -4.11
N ILE A 67 10.10 -11.44 -4.12
CA ILE A 67 9.18 -11.39 -2.98
C ILE A 67 9.71 -12.33 -1.91
N LEU A 68 10.14 -11.78 -0.77
CA LEU A 68 10.62 -12.57 0.36
C LEU A 68 9.47 -13.01 1.26
N ALA A 69 8.48 -12.14 1.44
CA ALA A 69 7.35 -12.41 2.32
C ALA A 69 6.20 -11.45 1.99
N ARG A 70 5.00 -11.84 2.44
CA ARG A 70 3.83 -10.96 2.41
C ARG A 70 2.94 -11.29 3.60
N THR A 71 2.11 -10.33 4.01
CA THR A 71 1.11 -10.61 5.03
C THR A 71 0.05 -11.56 4.47
N LYS A 72 -0.40 -12.51 5.29
CA LYS A 72 -1.42 -13.49 4.86
C LYS A 72 -2.79 -12.87 4.79
N ASP A 73 -3.11 -12.03 5.75
CA ASP A 73 -4.42 -11.42 5.90
C ASP A 73 -4.34 -9.90 5.82
N TRP A 74 -5.50 -9.29 5.63
CA TRP A 74 -5.61 -7.85 5.61
C TRP A 74 -5.30 -7.26 6.99
N LEU A 75 -4.44 -6.26 7.03
CA LEU A 75 -4.20 -5.44 8.21
C LEU A 75 -5.12 -4.22 8.11
N ARG A 76 -6.07 -4.12 9.04
CA ARG A 76 -7.08 -3.05 9.02
C ARG A 76 -6.75 -1.97 10.05
N TYR A 77 -7.02 -0.73 9.67
CA TYR A 77 -7.06 0.35 10.64
C TYR A 77 -8.18 1.31 10.29
N ASP A 78 -8.84 1.80 11.33
CA ASP A 78 -9.95 2.73 11.19
C ASP A 78 -9.44 4.15 11.25
N VAL A 79 -10.02 5.00 10.40
CA VAL A 79 -9.74 6.44 10.42
C VAL A 79 -10.81 7.10 11.30
N PRO A 80 -10.42 8.02 12.22
CA PRO A 80 -11.42 8.73 13.04
C PRO A 80 -12.46 9.42 12.16
N LYS A 81 -13.72 9.31 12.54
CA LYS A 81 -14.84 9.82 11.74
C LYS A 81 -14.71 11.30 11.41
N ASN A 82 -14.18 12.09 12.33
CA ASN A 82 -14.01 13.53 12.12
C ASN A 82 -12.91 13.88 11.10
N TRP A 83 -12.09 12.91 10.71
CA TRP A 83 -11.09 13.07 9.65
C TRP A 83 -11.64 12.67 8.28
N ILE A 84 -12.85 12.09 8.24
CA ILE A 84 -13.48 11.63 7.02
C ILE A 84 -14.47 12.70 6.57
N ARG A 85 -14.51 12.98 5.26
CA ARG A 85 -15.50 13.91 4.71
C ARG A 85 -16.92 13.42 5.07
N LYS A 86 -17.83 14.37 5.36
CA LYS A 86 -19.20 14.04 5.79
C LYS A 86 -19.92 13.11 4.81
N ASP A 87 -19.75 13.33 3.51
CA ASP A 87 -20.40 12.54 2.46
C ASP A 87 -19.85 11.12 2.32
N TRP A 88 -18.71 10.83 2.99
CA TRP A 88 -18.08 9.51 2.94
C TRP A 88 -18.27 8.70 4.23
N ARG A 89 -18.72 9.33 5.32
CA ARG A 89 -18.77 8.71 6.66
C ARG A 89 -19.58 7.41 6.73
N ASP A 90 -20.60 7.28 5.88
CA ASP A 90 -21.46 6.09 5.85
C ASP A 90 -20.84 4.94 5.06
N ARG A 91 -19.82 5.20 4.26
CA ARG A 91 -19.23 4.24 3.32
C ARG A 91 -17.77 3.93 3.60
N TYR A 92 -17.05 4.86 4.23
CA TYR A 92 -15.62 4.77 4.42
C TYR A 92 -15.28 4.73 5.90
N LYS A 93 -14.57 3.68 6.32
CA LYS A 93 -14.15 3.50 7.71
C LYS A 93 -12.65 3.66 7.89
N GLY A 94 -11.87 3.27 6.90
CA GLY A 94 -10.43 3.27 7.02
C GLY A 94 -9.79 2.52 5.88
N GLN A 95 -8.65 1.93 6.15
CA GLN A 95 -7.90 1.18 5.14
C GLN A 95 -7.63 -0.24 5.62
N LYS A 96 -7.51 -1.16 4.65
CA LYS A 96 -6.96 -2.48 4.89
C LYS A 96 -5.82 -2.72 3.92
N GLN A 97 -4.75 -3.35 4.39
CA GLN A 97 -3.49 -3.42 3.65
C GLN A 97 -2.93 -4.83 3.62
N ILE A 98 -2.35 -5.18 2.47
CA ILE A 98 -1.44 -6.32 2.32
C ILE A 98 -0.05 -5.73 2.13
N TRP A 99 0.90 -6.17 2.92
CA TRP A 99 2.29 -5.72 2.85
C TRP A 99 3.18 -6.77 2.21
N PHE A 100 4.12 -6.31 1.40
CA PHE A 100 5.10 -7.15 0.71
C PHE A 100 6.50 -6.74 1.15
N LEU A 101 7.34 -7.73 1.41
CA LEU A 101 8.77 -7.54 1.64
C LEU A 101 9.52 -8.02 0.40
N LEU A 102 10.24 -7.11 -0.24
CA LEU A 102 10.97 -7.36 -1.49
C LEU A 102 12.47 -7.17 -1.29
N ARG A 103 13.23 -7.85 -2.13
CA ARG A 103 14.68 -7.65 -2.16
C ARG A 103 15.19 -7.62 -3.61
#